data_c1ffd19405d46b7a2d2083785c56661a
#
_entry.id   c1ffd19405d46b7a2d2083785c56661a
#
_cell.length_a   1.000
_cell.length_b   1.000
_cell.length_c   1.000
_cell.angle_alpha   90.00
_cell.angle_beta   90.00
_cell.angle_gamma   90.00
#
_symmetry.space_group_name_H-M   'P 1'
#
loop_
_entity.id
_entity.type
_entity.pdbx_description
1 polymer ?
#
loop_
_entity_poly.entity_id
_entity_poly.type
_entity_poly.pdbx_seq_one_letter_code
_entity_poly.pdbx_strand_id
1 'polypeptide(L)'
;MCFQHSVGSDPTNFFRGDVRLPAMVDTPHNDTASGRLALQDGTLFTGTGFGAKATMVGEVVFNTSMCGYQEALTDPSYRAQILTMTAPQMGNYGISEEDVESSGVAVSGFIVRDLSPIHSNHRAVDDLGHWLEEHGIPGLQGIDTRALVRVLRETGAMPGAISTDPDLSDHDLVELARSWDGMSGRNLASEVTPVEAGTWTEGLGEWGQAWRSSPETRHRVLAIDCGAKRNIYRHLVDRGCEVRFLPVDTTAEEILAAEADGLFISNGPGDPAAVEKVIETLKVVAGTMPTFGICLGHQLLALALGAKTWKLKFGHRGANQPVRNMLTGKVEITSQNHGFCVDRDSLEAVGAQVTHLHLNDDTVAGFRHLEKPIFSVQYHPEASPGPHDSAYLFDSFIRSMETGRSPVGEDFAKFQEVRSGPAIFR
;
A
#
# COMPACT_ATOMS: atom_id res chain seq x y z
N MET A 1 -48.32 17.81 51.90
CA MET A 1 -47.58 19.07 52.11
C MET A 1 -46.63 19.21 50.91
N CYS A 2 -46.99 20.15 50.04
CA CYS A 2 -46.21 20.50 48.86
C CYS A 2 -44.99 21.33 49.25
N PHE A 3 -43.84 21.05 48.64
CA PHE A 3 -42.81 22.05 48.43
C PHE A 3 -42.35 22.00 46.97
N GLN A 4 -42.78 23.00 46.19
CA GLN A 4 -42.24 23.41 44.95
C GLN A 4 -40.89 24.12 45.18
N HIS A 5 -39.82 23.73 44.53
CA HIS A 5 -38.68 24.60 44.31
C HIS A 5 -38.45 24.70 42.81
N SER A 6 -38.79 25.86 42.29
CA SER A 6 -38.39 26.37 41.00
C SER A 6 -36.91 26.77 41.04
N VAL A 7 -36.10 26.20 40.18
CA VAL A 7 -34.77 26.74 39.83
C VAL A 7 -34.76 26.97 38.34
N GLY A 8 -34.93 28.24 37.97
CA GLY A 8 -34.64 28.69 36.62
C GLY A 8 -33.11 28.71 36.39
N SER A 9 -32.64 28.02 35.42
CA SER A 9 -31.30 28.15 34.90
C SER A 9 -31.38 28.59 33.44
N ASP A 10 -30.97 29.85 33.23
CA ASP A 10 -30.74 30.47 31.92
C ASP A 10 -29.60 29.75 31.18
N PRO A 11 -29.82 29.19 29.95
CA PRO A 11 -28.78 28.43 29.23
C PRO A 11 -27.80 29.31 28.46
N THR A 12 -27.75 30.61 28.62
CA THR A 12 -26.96 31.50 27.76
C THR A 12 -25.59 31.93 28.31
N ASN A 13 -25.08 31.31 29.38
CA ASN A 13 -23.88 31.82 30.05
C ASN A 13 -22.72 30.82 30.16
N PHE A 14 -22.44 30.04 29.10
CA PHE A 14 -21.32 29.10 29.09
C PHE A 14 -20.29 29.35 27.96
N PHE A 15 -20.08 30.54 27.46
CA PHE A 15 -18.93 30.86 26.63
C PHE A 15 -18.60 32.37 26.70
N ARG A 16 -17.95 32.80 27.78
CA ARG A 16 -17.17 34.04 27.84
C ARG A 16 -15.82 33.74 28.51
N GLY A 17 -14.97 32.99 27.83
CA GLY A 17 -13.54 33.06 27.99
C GLY A 17 -12.99 33.78 26.77
N ASP A 18 -12.33 34.93 26.97
CA ASP A 18 -11.56 35.59 25.90
C ASP A 18 -10.45 34.63 25.43
N VAL A 19 -10.76 33.76 24.48
CA VAL A 19 -9.73 33.06 23.70
C VAL A 19 -9.13 34.10 22.77
N ARG A 20 -8.06 34.75 23.21
CA ARG A 20 -7.17 35.46 22.31
C ARG A 20 -6.55 34.40 21.41
N LEU A 21 -7.07 34.28 20.20
CA LEU A 21 -6.37 33.60 19.12
C LEU A 21 -4.97 34.24 19.03
N PRO A 22 -3.88 33.47 19.05
CA PRO A 22 -2.57 34.05 18.76
C PRO A 22 -2.66 34.78 17.42
N ALA A 23 -2.08 36.00 17.37
CA ALA A 23 -1.98 36.75 16.15
C ALA A 23 -1.43 35.80 15.08
N MET A 24 -2.11 35.75 13.94
CA MET A 24 -1.55 35.08 12.75
C MET A 24 -0.13 35.63 12.59
N VAL A 25 0.86 34.77 12.81
CA VAL A 25 2.21 35.06 12.40
C VAL A 25 2.12 35.08 10.89
N ASP A 26 2.27 36.26 10.28
CA ASP A 26 2.57 36.35 8.86
C ASP A 26 3.86 35.57 8.63
N THR A 27 3.71 34.30 8.29
CA THR A 27 4.81 33.56 7.68
C THR A 27 5.12 34.30 6.39
N PRO A 28 6.38 34.73 6.15
CA PRO A 28 6.72 35.33 4.90
C PRO A 28 6.27 34.38 3.80
N HIS A 29 5.42 34.86 2.87
CA HIS A 29 5.17 34.18 1.62
C HIS A 29 6.53 33.99 0.96
N ASN A 30 7.15 32.83 1.18
CA ASN A 30 8.22 32.37 0.31
C ASN A 30 7.66 32.44 -1.10
N ASP A 31 8.44 32.97 -2.04
CA ASP A 31 8.17 32.90 -3.48
C ASP A 31 7.70 31.49 -3.80
N THR A 32 6.38 31.31 -3.95
CA THR A 32 5.78 29.99 -4.19
C THR A 32 6.26 29.54 -5.55
N ALA A 33 7.22 28.64 -5.57
CA ALA A 33 7.78 28.11 -6.81
C ALA A 33 6.65 27.55 -7.67
N SER A 34 6.61 27.93 -8.95
CA SER A 34 5.67 27.35 -9.90
C SER A 34 5.97 25.87 -10.04
N GLY A 35 4.98 25.01 -9.77
CA GLY A 35 5.07 23.56 -10.01
C GLY A 35 4.26 23.16 -11.24
N ARG A 36 4.74 22.17 -11.99
CA ARG A 36 4.10 21.70 -13.22
C ARG A 36 4.11 20.17 -13.32
N LEU A 37 3.04 19.65 -13.90
CA LEU A 37 2.94 18.24 -14.32
C LEU A 37 2.66 18.23 -15.82
N ALA A 38 3.46 17.50 -16.59
CA ALA A 38 3.18 17.15 -17.98
C ALA A 38 2.83 15.67 -18.10
N LEU A 39 1.82 15.34 -18.89
CA LEU A 39 1.51 13.99 -19.30
C LEU A 39 2.08 13.71 -20.70
N GLN A 40 2.31 12.45 -21.04
CA GLN A 40 2.86 12.06 -22.35
C GLN A 40 1.99 12.49 -23.54
N ASP A 41 0.69 12.70 -23.34
CA ASP A 41 -0.24 13.16 -24.36
C ASP A 41 -0.12 14.67 -24.63
N GLY A 42 0.69 15.39 -23.85
CA GLY A 42 0.90 16.84 -23.93
C GLY A 42 0.02 17.63 -22.98
N THR A 43 -0.85 17.00 -22.18
CA THR A 43 -1.66 17.69 -21.18
C THR A 43 -0.76 18.26 -20.09
N LEU A 44 -0.96 19.55 -19.75
CA LEU A 44 -0.21 20.26 -18.73
C LEU A 44 -1.13 20.70 -17.58
N PHE A 45 -0.61 20.55 -16.36
CA PHE A 45 -1.21 21.11 -15.14
C PHE A 45 -0.19 22.01 -14.47
N THR A 46 -0.58 23.26 -14.14
CA THR A 46 0.25 24.21 -13.45
C THR A 46 -0.36 24.57 -12.10
N GLY A 47 0.47 24.59 -11.07
CA GLY A 47 0.08 24.89 -9.70
C GLY A 47 1.26 25.45 -8.91
N THR A 48 1.23 25.24 -7.60
CA THR A 48 2.31 25.62 -6.68
C THR A 48 3.15 24.40 -6.34
N GLY A 49 4.47 24.51 -6.50
CA GLY A 49 5.44 23.51 -6.09
C GLY A 49 5.63 23.50 -4.57
N PHE A 50 5.90 22.33 -4.00
CA PHE A 50 6.35 22.13 -2.63
C PHE A 50 7.32 20.94 -2.57
N GLY A 51 7.94 20.68 -1.42
CA GLY A 51 8.99 19.67 -1.34
C GLY A 51 10.27 20.10 -2.06
N ALA A 52 10.99 19.16 -2.64
CA ALA A 52 12.28 19.44 -3.28
C ALA A 52 12.16 20.22 -4.58
N LYS A 53 13.17 21.09 -4.85
CA LYS A 53 13.38 21.63 -6.19
C LYS A 53 13.99 20.56 -7.09
N ALA A 54 13.13 19.83 -7.81
CA ALA A 54 13.52 18.69 -8.63
C ALA A 54 12.59 18.50 -9.83
N THR A 55 13.06 17.72 -10.80
CA THR A 55 12.28 17.20 -11.92
C THR A 55 12.37 15.69 -11.94
N MET A 56 11.24 15.01 -11.92
CA MET A 56 11.14 13.55 -11.89
C MET A 56 10.15 13.05 -12.91
N VAL A 57 10.38 11.80 -13.38
CA VAL A 57 9.50 11.12 -14.32
C VAL A 57 8.93 9.86 -13.67
N GLY A 58 7.75 9.43 -14.13
CA GLY A 58 7.12 8.21 -13.64
C GLY A 58 5.73 7.99 -14.21
N GLU A 59 5.11 6.86 -13.87
CA GLU A 59 3.71 6.61 -14.20
C GLU A 59 2.80 7.46 -13.30
N VAL A 60 1.97 8.31 -13.89
CA VAL A 60 1.02 9.12 -13.12
C VAL A 60 -0.17 8.27 -12.72
N VAL A 61 -0.39 8.18 -11.42
CA VAL A 61 -1.42 7.35 -10.81
C VAL A 61 -2.21 8.13 -9.75
N PHE A 62 -3.37 7.62 -9.36
CA PHE A 62 -4.17 8.24 -8.31
C PHE A 62 -4.57 7.22 -7.23
N ASN A 63 -4.68 7.70 -6.00
CA ASN A 63 -5.13 6.94 -4.84
C ASN A 63 -6.36 7.60 -4.23
N THR A 64 -7.38 6.80 -3.89
CA THR A 64 -8.68 7.26 -3.36
C THR A 64 -8.77 7.21 -1.83
N SER A 65 -7.69 6.92 -1.13
CA SER A 65 -7.65 6.96 0.34
C SER A 65 -7.85 8.39 0.86
N MET A 66 -8.54 8.50 1.99
CA MET A 66 -8.77 9.79 2.65
C MET A 66 -7.64 10.18 3.62
N CYS A 67 -6.84 9.22 4.04
CA CYS A 67 -5.70 9.35 4.97
C CYS A 67 -4.63 8.32 4.60
N GLY A 68 -3.51 8.30 5.32
CA GLY A 68 -2.43 7.35 5.10
C GLY A 68 -1.50 7.77 3.95
N TYR A 69 -1.28 9.07 3.80
CA TYR A 69 -0.39 9.58 2.76
C TYR A 69 1.07 9.18 3.02
N GLN A 70 1.51 9.14 4.27
CA GLN A 70 2.89 8.79 4.61
C GLN A 70 3.18 7.32 4.33
N GLU A 71 2.26 6.44 4.70
CA GLU A 71 2.35 5.01 4.41
C GLU A 71 2.35 4.77 2.88
N ALA A 72 1.51 5.51 2.13
CA ALA A 72 1.52 5.42 0.67
C ALA A 72 2.83 5.94 0.06
N LEU A 73 3.38 7.05 0.58
CA LEU A 73 4.64 7.63 0.11
C LEU A 73 5.85 6.72 0.36
N THR A 74 5.79 5.92 1.43
CA THR A 74 6.86 5.00 1.82
C THR A 74 6.62 3.54 1.41
N ASP A 75 5.48 3.22 0.76
CA ASP A 75 5.23 1.91 0.18
C ASP A 75 6.09 1.70 -1.08
N PRO A 76 7.03 0.73 -1.08
CA PRO A 76 7.91 0.47 -2.22
C PRO A 76 7.14 0.17 -3.52
N SER A 77 5.89 -0.29 -3.44
CA SER A 77 5.05 -0.56 -4.61
C SER A 77 4.75 0.68 -5.46
N TYR A 78 4.97 1.90 -4.92
CA TYR A 78 4.89 3.16 -5.68
C TYR A 78 6.20 3.58 -6.37
N ARG A 79 7.24 2.75 -6.37
CA ARG A 79 8.48 3.06 -7.07
C ARG A 79 8.24 3.42 -8.54
N ALA A 80 8.86 4.52 -9.00
CA ALA A 80 8.71 5.09 -10.34
C ALA A 80 7.26 5.55 -10.68
N GLN A 81 6.47 5.93 -9.67
CA GLN A 81 5.14 6.50 -9.86
C GLN A 81 5.04 7.92 -9.32
N ILE A 82 4.29 8.78 -10.00
CA ILE A 82 3.86 10.10 -9.54
C ILE A 82 2.47 9.93 -8.95
N LEU A 83 2.38 10.04 -7.63
CA LEU A 83 1.17 9.71 -6.87
C LEU A 83 0.27 10.94 -6.69
N THR A 84 -0.98 10.84 -7.14
CA THR A 84 -2.01 11.86 -6.90
C THR A 84 -3.00 11.38 -5.83
N MET A 85 -3.14 12.13 -4.74
CA MET A 85 -4.22 11.88 -3.77
C MET A 85 -5.51 12.58 -4.20
N THR A 86 -6.62 11.82 -4.16
CA THR A 86 -7.94 12.37 -4.57
C THR A 86 -8.65 13.10 -3.42
N ALA A 87 -8.29 12.82 -2.17
CA ALA A 87 -8.80 13.57 -1.03
C ALA A 87 -8.31 15.02 -1.09
N PRO A 88 -9.16 16.00 -0.73
CA PRO A 88 -8.90 17.40 -1.04
C PRO A 88 -7.72 17.99 -0.25
N GLN A 89 -7.45 17.52 0.97
CA GLN A 89 -6.40 18.07 1.82
C GLN A 89 -5.50 16.96 2.36
N MET A 90 -4.17 17.16 2.22
CA MET A 90 -3.12 16.26 2.71
C MET A 90 -2.12 17.02 3.58
N GLY A 91 -1.35 16.31 4.43
CA GLY A 91 -0.38 16.92 5.33
C GLY A 91 -0.94 17.35 6.69
N ASN A 92 -2.25 17.22 6.92
CA ASN A 92 -2.94 17.74 8.10
C ASN A 92 -2.58 17.07 9.42
N TYR A 93 -1.99 15.88 9.42
CA TYR A 93 -1.51 15.19 10.63
C TYR A 93 0.03 15.05 10.69
N GLY A 94 0.76 15.69 9.76
CA GLY A 94 2.23 15.70 9.73
C GLY A 94 2.84 14.35 9.36
N ILE A 95 4.09 14.17 9.78
CA ILE A 95 4.92 12.98 9.57
C ILE A 95 5.19 12.34 10.93
N SER A 96 5.09 11.01 11.01
CA SER A 96 5.34 10.21 12.21
C SER A 96 6.42 9.15 11.92
N GLU A 97 7.31 8.89 12.86
CA GLU A 97 8.33 7.84 12.74
C GLU A 97 7.73 6.42 12.67
N GLU A 98 6.52 6.24 13.21
CA GLU A 98 5.84 4.94 13.26
C GLU A 98 5.14 4.57 11.96
N ASP A 99 4.73 5.58 11.16
CA ASP A 99 3.89 5.38 9.97
C ASP A 99 4.72 5.17 8.68
N VAL A 100 5.97 4.70 8.84
CA VAL A 100 6.92 4.46 7.74
C VAL A 100 6.90 2.99 7.35
N GLU A 101 6.63 2.70 6.07
CA GLU A 101 6.52 1.32 5.56
C GLU A 101 7.80 0.78 4.90
N SER A 102 8.83 1.63 4.68
CA SER A 102 10.14 1.20 4.17
C SER A 102 11.26 2.14 4.61
N SER A 103 12.46 2.00 4.07
CA SER A 103 13.63 2.81 4.45
C SER A 103 13.61 4.25 3.89
N GLY A 104 12.64 4.62 3.06
CA GLY A 104 12.57 5.96 2.46
C GLY A 104 11.30 6.20 1.66
N VAL A 105 11.25 7.35 0.97
CA VAL A 105 10.14 7.70 0.08
C VAL A 105 10.29 6.98 -1.24
N ALA A 106 9.24 6.28 -1.66
CA ALA A 106 9.25 5.43 -2.85
C ALA A 106 8.80 6.16 -4.14
N VAL A 107 7.92 7.15 -4.00
CA VAL A 107 7.32 7.85 -5.15
C VAL A 107 8.32 8.73 -5.90
N SER A 108 8.08 8.95 -7.20
CA SER A 108 8.81 9.94 -8.00
C SER A 108 8.26 11.37 -7.85
N GLY A 109 7.07 11.54 -7.29
CA GLY A 109 6.46 12.84 -7.07
C GLY A 109 5.12 12.71 -6.38
N PHE A 110 4.66 13.79 -5.74
CA PHE A 110 3.43 13.80 -4.98
C PHE A 110 2.51 14.95 -5.38
N ILE A 111 1.25 14.63 -5.67
CA ILE A 111 0.26 15.60 -6.13
C ILE A 111 -0.94 15.62 -5.21
N VAL A 112 -1.28 16.82 -4.73
CA VAL A 112 -2.44 17.04 -3.85
C VAL A 112 -3.28 18.21 -4.37
N ARG A 113 -4.55 18.26 -3.98
CA ARG A 113 -5.37 19.43 -4.23
C ARG A 113 -4.90 20.59 -3.37
N ASP A 114 -4.79 20.37 -2.06
CA ASP A 114 -4.36 21.34 -1.09
C ASP A 114 -3.40 20.70 -0.07
N LEU A 115 -2.22 21.25 0.10
CA LEU A 115 -1.30 20.90 1.19
C LEU A 115 -1.74 21.67 2.44
N SER A 116 -1.92 20.98 3.55
CA SER A 116 -2.26 21.62 4.81
C SER A 116 -1.13 22.54 5.28
N PRO A 117 -1.38 23.81 5.53
CA PRO A 117 -0.36 24.73 6.05
C PRO A 117 -0.04 24.48 7.53
N ILE A 118 -0.83 23.67 8.21
CA ILE A 118 -0.69 23.34 9.63
C ILE A 118 -0.94 21.86 9.80
N HIS A 119 -0.06 21.17 10.51
CA HIS A 119 -0.29 19.82 10.97
C HIS A 119 -0.61 19.79 12.46
N SER A 120 -1.44 18.83 12.88
CA SER A 120 -1.80 18.65 14.29
C SER A 120 -2.02 17.16 14.59
N ASN A 121 -1.02 16.56 15.21
CA ASN A 121 -1.04 15.19 15.72
C ASN A 121 0.02 15.08 16.80
N HIS A 122 -0.29 14.40 17.90
CA HIS A 122 0.65 14.22 19.01
C HIS A 122 1.91 13.39 18.64
N ARG A 123 1.84 12.60 17.56
CA ARG A 123 2.97 11.81 17.04
C ARG A 123 3.77 12.54 15.95
N ALA A 124 3.29 13.70 15.50
CA ALA A 124 3.95 14.41 14.40
C ALA A 124 5.30 14.97 14.82
N VAL A 125 6.33 14.67 14.04
CA VAL A 125 7.70 15.16 14.22
C VAL A 125 8.10 16.17 13.15
N ASP A 126 7.35 16.23 12.01
CA ASP A 126 7.66 17.13 10.90
C ASP A 126 6.39 17.45 10.08
N ASP A 127 6.47 18.44 9.18
CA ASP A 127 5.47 18.68 8.15
C ASP A 127 5.78 17.92 6.85
N LEU A 128 4.75 17.67 6.06
CA LEU A 128 4.86 16.89 4.83
C LEU A 128 5.74 17.56 3.76
N GLY A 129 5.68 18.90 3.65
CA GLY A 129 6.45 19.64 2.63
C GLY A 129 7.95 19.56 2.90
N HIS A 130 8.36 19.85 4.13
CA HIS A 130 9.76 19.79 4.56
C HIS A 130 10.31 18.35 4.47
N TRP A 131 9.54 17.37 4.92
CA TRP A 131 9.95 15.97 4.84
C TRP A 131 10.17 15.50 3.39
N LEU A 132 9.32 15.91 2.43
CA LEU A 132 9.52 15.60 1.01
C LEU A 132 10.74 16.33 0.43
N GLU A 133 11.03 17.56 0.89
CA GLU A 133 12.23 18.30 0.50
C GLU A 133 13.50 17.56 0.92
N GLU A 134 13.58 17.10 2.16
CA GLU A 134 14.72 16.31 2.67
C GLU A 134 14.95 15.01 1.88
N HIS A 135 13.87 14.41 1.37
CA HIS A 135 13.94 13.18 0.57
C HIS A 135 14.12 13.43 -0.93
N GLY A 136 14.25 14.68 -1.37
CA GLY A 136 14.46 15.01 -2.78
C GLY A 136 13.24 14.80 -3.67
N ILE A 137 12.02 14.79 -3.10
CA ILE A 137 10.78 14.51 -3.84
C ILE A 137 10.03 15.80 -4.15
N PRO A 138 9.75 16.10 -5.44
CA PRO A 138 8.93 17.25 -5.82
C PRO A 138 7.46 17.01 -5.54
N GLY A 139 6.79 18.02 -5.01
CA GLY A 139 5.36 18.06 -4.79
C GLY A 139 4.65 19.11 -5.61
N LEU A 140 3.38 18.90 -5.92
CA LEU A 140 2.53 19.83 -6.68
C LEU A 140 1.16 19.97 -6.01
N GLN A 141 0.75 21.21 -5.73
CA GLN A 141 -0.58 21.52 -5.19
C GLN A 141 -1.31 22.59 -6.03
N GLY A 142 -2.60 22.77 -5.77
CA GLY A 142 -3.43 23.82 -6.38
C GLY A 142 -3.93 23.47 -7.78
N ILE A 143 -3.64 22.29 -8.32
CA ILE A 143 -4.16 21.84 -9.61
C ILE A 143 -5.56 21.25 -9.49
N ASP A 144 -6.27 21.13 -10.61
CA ASP A 144 -7.51 20.38 -10.68
C ASP A 144 -7.25 18.86 -10.69
N THR A 145 -7.06 18.27 -9.49
CA THR A 145 -6.84 16.83 -9.31
C THR A 145 -8.01 16.00 -9.84
N ARG A 146 -9.24 16.52 -9.85
CA ARG A 146 -10.39 15.84 -10.42
C ARG A 146 -10.29 15.73 -11.95
N ALA A 147 -9.85 16.82 -12.62
CA ALA A 147 -9.59 16.80 -14.06
C ALA A 147 -8.49 15.80 -14.39
N LEU A 148 -7.38 15.79 -13.65
CA LEU A 148 -6.29 14.82 -13.82
C LEU A 148 -6.79 13.37 -13.67
N VAL A 149 -7.53 13.07 -12.61
CA VAL A 149 -8.10 11.73 -12.39
C VAL A 149 -9.05 11.32 -13.51
N ARG A 150 -9.82 12.25 -14.07
CA ARG A 150 -10.68 11.94 -15.23
C ARG A 150 -9.86 11.56 -16.46
N VAL A 151 -8.80 12.30 -16.77
CA VAL A 151 -7.87 11.95 -17.85
C VAL A 151 -7.33 10.53 -17.64
N LEU A 152 -6.79 10.22 -16.45
CA LEU A 152 -6.23 8.90 -16.15
C LEU A 152 -7.27 7.77 -16.21
N ARG A 153 -8.51 8.02 -15.84
CA ARG A 153 -9.60 7.02 -15.97
C ARG A 153 -10.02 6.77 -17.41
N GLU A 154 -10.00 7.82 -18.24
CA GLU A 154 -10.43 7.75 -19.63
C GLU A 154 -9.33 7.19 -20.55
N THR A 155 -8.07 7.54 -20.31
CA THR A 155 -6.93 7.15 -21.16
C THR A 155 -6.07 6.02 -20.58
N GLY A 156 -6.06 5.86 -19.25
CA GLY A 156 -5.20 4.93 -18.49
C GLY A 156 -4.13 5.67 -17.68
N ALA A 157 -3.52 4.96 -16.74
CA ALA A 157 -2.30 5.42 -16.11
C ALA A 157 -1.21 5.56 -17.19
N MET A 158 -0.50 6.68 -17.20
CA MET A 158 0.43 7.02 -18.28
C MET A 158 1.69 7.70 -17.77
N PRO A 159 2.78 7.70 -18.56
CA PRO A 159 3.96 8.48 -18.29
C PRO A 159 3.68 9.96 -18.07
N GLY A 160 4.35 10.54 -17.09
CA GLY A 160 4.35 11.96 -16.82
C GLY A 160 5.67 12.44 -16.26
N ALA A 161 5.84 13.75 -16.24
CA ALA A 161 6.97 14.44 -15.61
C ALA A 161 6.44 15.53 -14.70
N ILE A 162 6.91 15.55 -13.45
CA ILE A 162 6.61 16.59 -12.45
C ILE A 162 7.86 17.42 -12.23
N SER A 163 7.71 18.75 -12.19
CA SER A 163 8.83 19.67 -11.95
C SER A 163 8.43 20.84 -11.08
N THR A 164 9.30 21.18 -10.16
CA THR A 164 9.30 22.41 -9.36
C THR A 164 10.42 23.35 -9.80
N ASP A 165 11.13 23.04 -10.90
CA ASP A 165 12.15 23.88 -11.49
C ASP A 165 11.50 24.91 -12.43
N PRO A 166 11.59 26.22 -12.14
CA PRO A 166 11.01 27.28 -12.96
C PRO A 166 11.73 27.43 -14.31
N ASP A 167 12.99 27.00 -14.42
CA ASP A 167 13.82 27.22 -15.61
C ASP A 167 13.55 26.16 -16.70
N LEU A 168 12.91 25.04 -16.39
CA LEU A 168 12.54 24.02 -17.36
C LEU A 168 11.35 24.49 -18.20
N SER A 169 11.43 24.38 -19.54
CA SER A 169 10.28 24.76 -20.38
C SER A 169 9.16 23.73 -20.36
N ASP A 170 7.92 24.14 -20.68
CA ASP A 170 6.78 23.20 -20.82
C ASP A 170 7.02 22.17 -21.92
N HIS A 171 7.68 22.56 -23.01
CA HIS A 171 8.06 21.66 -24.10
C HIS A 171 9.01 20.58 -23.60
N ASP A 172 10.07 20.95 -22.88
CA ASP A 172 11.06 19.98 -22.37
C ASP A 172 10.43 19.04 -21.33
N LEU A 173 9.52 19.55 -20.50
CA LEU A 173 8.79 18.74 -19.52
C LEU A 173 7.90 17.68 -20.21
N VAL A 174 7.21 18.04 -21.30
CA VAL A 174 6.42 17.10 -22.11
C VAL A 174 7.33 16.05 -22.77
N GLU A 175 8.48 16.46 -23.32
CA GLU A 175 9.43 15.53 -23.93
C GLU A 175 10.03 14.55 -22.90
N LEU A 176 10.29 15.00 -21.67
CA LEU A 176 10.68 14.12 -20.55
C LEU A 176 9.58 13.08 -20.26
N ALA A 177 8.30 13.50 -20.19
CA ALA A 177 7.19 12.56 -20.00
C ALA A 177 7.10 11.53 -21.14
N ARG A 178 7.31 11.95 -22.38
CA ARG A 178 7.29 11.08 -23.56
C ARG A 178 8.45 10.11 -23.64
N SER A 179 9.62 10.51 -23.12
CA SER A 179 10.85 9.71 -23.18
C SER A 179 10.83 8.51 -22.19
N TRP A 180 9.87 8.47 -21.27
CA TRP A 180 9.78 7.39 -20.31
C TRP A 180 8.95 6.22 -20.85
N ASP A 181 9.54 5.01 -20.91
CA ASP A 181 8.96 3.83 -21.56
C ASP A 181 7.74 3.21 -20.82
N GLY A 182 7.37 3.74 -19.66
CA GLY A 182 6.26 3.24 -18.84
C GLY A 182 6.67 2.11 -17.90
N MET A 183 5.66 1.50 -17.26
CA MET A 183 5.85 0.48 -16.21
C MET A 183 6.05 -0.94 -16.78
N SER A 184 5.46 -1.24 -17.94
CA SER A 184 5.52 -2.60 -18.53
C SER A 184 6.95 -3.02 -18.88
N GLY A 185 7.32 -4.24 -18.54
CA GLY A 185 8.65 -4.79 -18.76
C GLY A 185 9.72 -4.33 -17.76
N ARG A 186 9.35 -3.52 -16.72
CA ARG A 186 10.30 -3.06 -15.71
C ARG A 186 10.33 -3.95 -14.48
N ASN A 187 11.51 -4.50 -14.19
CA ASN A 187 11.79 -5.19 -12.92
C ASN A 187 12.23 -4.16 -11.87
N LEU A 188 11.26 -3.52 -11.21
CA LEU A 188 11.54 -2.58 -10.13
C LEU A 188 11.72 -3.26 -8.76
N ALA A 189 11.31 -4.51 -8.63
CA ALA A 189 11.53 -5.29 -7.40
C ALA A 189 13.03 -5.42 -7.09
N SER A 190 13.89 -5.56 -8.11
CA SER A 190 15.34 -5.61 -7.94
C SER A 190 15.96 -4.28 -7.46
N GLU A 191 15.26 -3.15 -7.59
CA GLU A 191 15.74 -1.85 -7.11
C GLU A 191 15.43 -1.60 -5.62
N VAL A 192 14.44 -2.31 -5.07
CA VAL A 192 13.92 -2.08 -3.71
C VAL A 192 14.11 -3.27 -2.77
N THR A 193 14.52 -4.41 -3.30
CA THR A 193 14.86 -5.60 -2.50
C THR A 193 16.05 -5.34 -1.58
N PRO A 194 16.12 -5.97 -0.39
CA PRO A 194 17.30 -5.86 0.45
C PRO A 194 18.56 -6.40 -0.25
N VAL A 195 19.71 -5.82 0.07
CA VAL A 195 21.00 -6.25 -0.50
C VAL A 195 21.42 -7.62 0.06
N GLU A 196 21.10 -7.89 1.32
CA GLU A 196 21.45 -9.12 2.03
C GLU A 196 20.23 -9.67 2.80
N ALA A 197 20.23 -10.96 3.02
CA ALA A 197 19.23 -11.61 3.86
C ALA A 197 19.38 -11.14 5.33
N GLY A 198 18.25 -11.01 6.00
CA GLY A 198 18.22 -10.57 7.39
C GLY A 198 17.05 -11.16 8.17
N THR A 199 16.96 -10.79 9.44
CA THR A 199 15.86 -11.20 10.31
C THR A 199 15.08 -9.97 10.76
N TRP A 200 13.74 -10.09 10.72
CA TRP A 200 12.84 -9.06 11.20
C TRP A 200 12.30 -9.44 12.59
N THR A 201 12.36 -8.52 13.55
CA THR A 201 11.98 -8.78 14.95
C THR A 201 10.94 -7.80 15.50
N GLU A 202 10.65 -6.72 14.77
CA GLU A 202 9.69 -5.70 15.18
C GLU A 202 8.26 -6.17 14.95
N GLY A 203 7.40 -6.06 15.97
CA GLY A 203 5.96 -6.28 15.87
C GLY A 203 5.18 -4.99 15.70
N LEU A 204 3.85 -5.08 15.74
CA LEU A 204 2.90 -3.95 15.63
C LEU A 204 2.88 -3.03 16.87
N GLY A 205 3.71 -3.27 17.87
CA GLY A 205 3.75 -2.47 19.09
C GLY A 205 2.42 -2.46 19.85
N GLU A 206 1.95 -1.27 20.22
CA GLU A 206 0.67 -1.10 20.93
C GLU A 206 -0.53 -1.49 20.05
N TRP A 207 -0.45 -1.34 18.74
CA TRP A 207 -1.49 -1.68 17.78
C TRP A 207 -1.68 -3.20 17.61
N GLY A 208 -0.66 -3.99 17.99
CA GLY A 208 -0.65 -5.45 17.88
C GLY A 208 -1.42 -6.19 18.98
N GLN A 209 -1.88 -5.52 20.03
CA GLN A 209 -2.50 -6.21 21.19
C GLN A 209 -3.70 -7.09 20.82
N ALA A 210 -4.49 -6.69 19.82
CA ALA A 210 -5.62 -7.47 19.31
C ALA A 210 -5.23 -8.70 18.48
N TRP A 211 -3.96 -8.80 18.08
CA TRP A 211 -3.46 -9.76 17.10
C TRP A 211 -2.47 -10.77 17.67
N ARG A 212 -1.97 -10.56 18.88
CA ARG A 212 -0.96 -11.41 19.50
C ARG A 212 -1.53 -12.80 19.74
N SER A 213 -0.92 -13.79 19.12
CA SER A 213 -1.11 -15.20 19.48
C SER A 213 -0.25 -15.53 20.71
N SER A 214 -0.59 -16.65 21.39
CA SER A 214 0.22 -17.15 22.50
C SER A 214 1.67 -17.39 22.07
N PRO A 215 2.69 -16.98 22.85
CA PRO A 215 4.10 -17.00 22.45
C PRO A 215 4.72 -18.40 22.32
N GLU A 216 3.97 -19.48 22.45
CA GLU A 216 4.50 -20.84 22.56
C GLU A 216 4.82 -21.53 21.22
N THR A 217 4.25 -21.06 20.10
CA THR A 217 4.49 -21.69 18.78
C THR A 217 5.22 -20.70 17.88
N ARG A 218 6.49 -20.97 17.58
CA ARG A 218 7.29 -20.16 16.66
C ARG A 218 7.40 -20.88 15.32
N HIS A 219 6.78 -20.32 14.28
CA HIS A 219 6.98 -20.76 12.91
C HIS A 219 8.13 -19.98 12.26
N ARG A 220 9.01 -20.69 11.57
CA ARG A 220 10.08 -20.09 10.77
C ARG A 220 9.54 -19.76 9.39
N VAL A 221 9.47 -18.47 9.07
CA VAL A 221 8.98 -17.96 7.78
C VAL A 221 10.14 -17.39 6.99
N LEU A 222 10.36 -17.90 5.78
CA LEU A 222 11.21 -17.26 4.80
C LEU A 222 10.34 -16.33 3.95
N ALA A 223 10.77 -15.08 3.81
CA ALA A 223 10.06 -14.07 3.04
C ALA A 223 10.94 -13.61 1.87
N ILE A 224 10.55 -13.92 0.62
CA ILE A 224 11.17 -13.28 -0.55
C ILE A 224 10.69 -11.83 -0.56
N ASP A 225 11.62 -10.90 -0.36
CA ASP A 225 11.37 -9.47 -0.26
C ASP A 225 11.51 -8.79 -1.61
N CYS A 226 10.38 -8.54 -2.25
CA CYS A 226 10.27 -7.82 -3.52
C CYS A 226 10.06 -6.30 -3.34
N GLY A 227 10.23 -5.79 -2.13
CA GLY A 227 9.88 -4.46 -1.68
C GLY A 227 8.74 -4.51 -0.66
N ALA A 228 8.97 -5.25 0.43
CA ALA A 228 7.96 -5.49 1.44
C ALA A 228 7.64 -4.24 2.25
N LYS A 229 6.36 -4.01 2.52
CA LYS A 229 5.92 -3.09 3.57
C LYS A 229 6.25 -3.68 4.94
N ARG A 230 6.80 -2.85 5.83
CA ARG A 230 7.18 -3.24 7.21
C ARG A 230 6.02 -3.87 7.96
N ASN A 231 4.81 -3.38 7.73
CA ASN A 231 3.63 -3.85 8.44
C ASN A 231 3.29 -5.32 8.14
N ILE A 232 3.69 -5.85 6.99
CA ILE A 232 3.57 -7.29 6.68
C ILE A 232 4.39 -8.12 7.67
N TYR A 233 5.65 -7.76 7.87
CA TYR A 233 6.54 -8.47 8.78
C TYR A 233 6.12 -8.30 10.24
N ARG A 234 5.67 -7.10 10.62
CA ARG A 234 5.10 -6.83 11.95
C ARG A 234 3.92 -7.74 12.26
N HIS A 235 3.02 -7.97 11.28
CA HIS A 235 1.89 -8.89 11.41
C HIS A 235 2.32 -10.36 11.59
N LEU A 236 3.37 -10.80 10.92
CA LEU A 236 3.90 -12.16 11.07
C LEU A 236 4.56 -12.34 12.44
N VAL A 237 5.37 -11.38 12.90
CA VAL A 237 6.05 -11.41 14.21
C VAL A 237 5.03 -11.46 15.34
N ASP A 238 3.98 -10.63 15.31
CA ASP A 238 2.94 -10.63 16.36
C ASP A 238 2.11 -11.93 16.41
N ARG A 239 2.21 -12.76 15.37
CA ARG A 239 1.64 -14.12 15.35
C ARG A 239 2.63 -15.22 15.70
N GLY A 240 3.80 -14.84 16.23
CA GLY A 240 4.82 -15.78 16.71
C GLY A 240 5.70 -16.35 15.60
N CYS A 241 5.82 -15.67 14.45
CA CYS A 241 6.74 -16.08 13.40
C CYS A 241 8.16 -15.53 13.65
N GLU A 242 9.16 -16.34 13.39
CA GLU A 242 10.53 -15.91 13.14
C GLU A 242 10.66 -15.59 11.65
N VAL A 243 10.75 -14.30 11.31
CA VAL A 243 10.76 -13.87 9.91
C VAL A 243 12.19 -13.64 9.45
N ARG A 244 12.61 -14.40 8.45
CA ARG A 244 13.85 -14.16 7.70
C ARG A 244 13.51 -13.66 6.31
N PHE A 245 13.88 -12.41 6.00
CA PHE A 245 13.72 -11.86 4.65
C PHE A 245 14.91 -12.18 3.77
N LEU A 246 14.65 -12.39 2.49
CA LEU A 246 15.59 -12.83 1.48
C LEU A 246 15.52 -11.92 0.26
N PRO A 247 16.65 -11.57 -0.38
CA PRO A 247 16.65 -10.85 -1.65
C PRO A 247 15.94 -11.61 -2.77
N VAL A 248 15.51 -10.89 -3.82
CA VAL A 248 14.84 -11.45 -5.01
C VAL A 248 15.71 -12.39 -5.85
N ASP A 249 17.01 -12.38 -5.67
CA ASP A 249 17.95 -13.23 -6.38
C ASP A 249 18.33 -14.51 -5.61
N THR A 250 17.71 -14.74 -4.43
CA THR A 250 17.90 -15.98 -3.64
C THR A 250 17.48 -17.21 -4.46
N THR A 251 18.32 -18.22 -4.45
CA THR A 251 18.11 -19.43 -5.24
C THR A 251 17.12 -20.40 -4.58
N ALA A 252 16.56 -21.32 -5.38
CA ALA A 252 15.67 -22.35 -4.87
C ALA A 252 16.38 -23.28 -3.87
N GLU A 253 17.65 -23.60 -4.13
CA GLU A 253 18.49 -24.44 -3.28
C GLU A 253 18.68 -23.81 -1.89
N GLU A 254 18.93 -22.50 -1.82
CA GLU A 254 19.08 -21.78 -0.56
C GLU A 254 17.78 -21.77 0.25
N ILE A 255 16.63 -21.59 -0.42
CA ILE A 255 15.31 -21.61 0.24
C ILE A 255 15.02 -23.02 0.78
N LEU A 256 15.23 -24.07 -0.02
CA LEU A 256 14.97 -25.45 0.39
C LEU A 256 15.91 -25.94 1.51
N ALA A 257 17.15 -25.44 1.54
CA ALA A 257 18.13 -25.79 2.58
C ALA A 257 17.84 -25.10 3.92
N ALA A 258 17.01 -24.06 3.97
CA ALA A 258 16.78 -23.26 5.17
C ALA A 258 15.76 -23.87 6.15
N GLU A 259 15.13 -25.03 5.85
CA GLU A 259 14.20 -25.77 6.72
C GLU A 259 13.13 -24.89 7.37
N ALA A 260 12.41 -24.09 6.58
CA ALA A 260 11.34 -23.23 7.06
C ALA A 260 9.99 -23.94 7.14
N ASP A 261 9.10 -23.41 7.98
CA ASP A 261 7.72 -23.91 8.11
C ASP A 261 6.80 -23.30 7.05
N GLY A 262 7.15 -22.11 6.52
CA GLY A 262 6.39 -21.42 5.49
C GLY A 262 7.22 -20.48 4.63
N LEU A 263 6.74 -20.28 3.39
CA LEU A 263 7.29 -19.33 2.42
C LEU A 263 6.31 -18.18 2.22
N PHE A 264 6.81 -16.94 2.35
CA PHE A 264 6.06 -15.74 2.09
C PHE A 264 6.64 -14.99 0.88
N ILE A 265 5.80 -14.44 0.00
CA ILE A 265 6.22 -13.59 -1.10
C ILE A 265 5.57 -12.23 -0.92
N SER A 266 6.40 -11.19 -0.79
CA SER A 266 5.93 -9.86 -0.44
C SER A 266 5.27 -9.13 -1.62
N ASN A 267 4.66 -7.99 -1.30
CA ASN A 267 4.33 -6.95 -2.27
C ASN A 267 5.60 -6.37 -2.91
N GLY A 268 5.43 -5.54 -3.91
CA GLY A 268 6.52 -4.83 -4.57
C GLY A 268 6.09 -4.11 -5.84
N PRO A 269 7.00 -3.31 -6.43
CA PRO A 269 6.74 -2.52 -7.62
C PRO A 269 7.04 -3.27 -8.92
N GLY A 270 6.56 -2.71 -10.02
CA GLY A 270 6.95 -3.09 -11.37
C GLY A 270 5.99 -4.06 -12.06
N ASP A 271 6.47 -4.58 -13.20
CA ASP A 271 5.76 -5.59 -13.97
C ASP A 271 6.11 -6.99 -13.43
N PRO A 272 5.13 -7.78 -12.97
CA PRO A 272 5.41 -9.11 -12.43
C PRO A 272 6.11 -10.02 -13.44
N ALA A 273 5.80 -9.90 -14.74
CA ALA A 273 6.42 -10.72 -15.76
C ALA A 273 7.92 -10.43 -15.96
N ALA A 274 8.40 -9.26 -15.55
CA ALA A 274 9.80 -8.89 -15.61
C ALA A 274 10.64 -9.41 -14.42
N VAL A 275 10.02 -9.96 -13.38
CA VAL A 275 10.72 -10.49 -12.19
C VAL A 275 11.05 -11.99 -12.41
N GLU A 276 11.72 -12.29 -13.50
CA GLU A 276 11.95 -13.65 -13.99
C GLU A 276 12.66 -14.56 -12.98
N LYS A 277 13.67 -14.07 -12.26
CA LYS A 277 14.41 -14.86 -11.27
C LYS A 277 13.50 -15.41 -10.17
N VAL A 278 12.64 -14.57 -9.62
CA VAL A 278 11.69 -14.99 -8.56
C VAL A 278 10.70 -16.00 -9.13
N ILE A 279 10.19 -15.78 -10.36
CA ILE A 279 9.28 -16.73 -11.01
C ILE A 279 9.94 -18.10 -11.16
N GLU A 280 11.19 -18.17 -11.66
CA GLU A 280 11.91 -19.44 -11.81
C GLU A 280 12.17 -20.13 -10.47
N THR A 281 12.56 -19.36 -9.44
CA THR A 281 12.71 -19.89 -8.08
C THR A 281 11.37 -20.45 -7.55
N LEU A 282 10.27 -19.72 -7.72
CA LEU A 282 8.94 -20.14 -7.26
C LEU A 282 8.41 -21.38 -8.00
N LYS A 283 8.76 -21.62 -9.26
CA LYS A 283 8.42 -22.87 -9.98
C LYS A 283 8.94 -24.10 -9.27
N VAL A 284 10.07 -23.97 -8.56
CA VAL A 284 10.70 -25.08 -7.82
C VAL A 284 10.18 -25.16 -6.39
N VAL A 285 10.09 -24.02 -5.68
CA VAL A 285 9.84 -24.03 -4.22
C VAL A 285 8.39 -23.85 -3.85
N ALA A 286 7.54 -23.22 -4.67
CA ALA A 286 6.15 -22.96 -4.31
C ALA A 286 5.34 -24.24 -4.17
N GLY A 287 4.78 -24.45 -2.98
CA GLY A 287 4.01 -25.62 -2.62
C GLY A 287 4.82 -26.82 -2.12
N THR A 288 6.15 -26.70 -1.98
CA THR A 288 6.94 -27.65 -1.19
C THR A 288 6.72 -27.44 0.32
N MET A 289 6.33 -26.22 0.68
CA MET A 289 5.87 -25.81 2.00
C MET A 289 4.69 -24.84 1.86
N PRO A 290 3.90 -24.60 2.93
CA PRO A 290 2.84 -23.60 2.93
C PRO A 290 3.34 -22.24 2.43
N THR A 291 2.68 -21.73 1.39
CA THR A 291 3.13 -20.53 0.65
C THR A 291 2.01 -19.50 0.60
N PHE A 292 2.34 -18.25 1.01
CA PHE A 292 1.41 -17.12 0.96
C PHE A 292 2.04 -15.94 0.21
N GLY A 293 1.28 -15.35 -0.72
CA GLY A 293 1.72 -14.19 -1.51
C GLY A 293 0.78 -13.00 -1.41
N ILE A 294 1.33 -11.79 -1.31
CA ILE A 294 0.60 -10.52 -1.27
C ILE A 294 0.97 -9.65 -2.47
N CYS A 295 -0.04 -9.11 -3.16
CA CYS A 295 0.05 -8.14 -4.24
C CYS A 295 0.99 -8.61 -5.37
N LEU A 296 2.22 -8.13 -5.47
CA LEU A 296 3.20 -8.66 -6.44
C LEU A 296 3.44 -10.16 -6.22
N GLY A 297 3.53 -10.61 -4.97
CA GLY A 297 3.70 -12.02 -4.63
C GLY A 297 2.54 -12.91 -5.12
N HIS A 298 1.30 -12.41 -5.10
CA HIS A 298 0.14 -13.06 -5.70
C HIS A 298 0.33 -13.25 -7.22
N GLN A 299 0.79 -12.22 -7.91
CA GLN A 299 1.01 -12.25 -9.35
C GLN A 299 2.18 -13.18 -9.73
N LEU A 300 3.28 -13.15 -8.96
CA LEU A 300 4.44 -14.01 -9.17
C LEU A 300 4.11 -15.49 -8.96
N LEU A 301 3.31 -15.82 -7.93
CA LEU A 301 2.80 -17.17 -7.71
C LEU A 301 1.93 -17.65 -8.87
N ALA A 302 1.04 -16.80 -9.38
CA ALA A 302 0.21 -17.14 -10.54
C ALA A 302 1.08 -17.44 -11.78
N LEU A 303 2.08 -16.60 -12.06
CA LEU A 303 3.04 -16.79 -13.18
C LEU A 303 3.87 -18.06 -12.99
N ALA A 304 4.34 -18.35 -11.80
CA ALA A 304 5.11 -19.57 -11.49
C ALA A 304 4.28 -20.85 -11.68
N LEU A 305 2.97 -20.78 -11.44
CA LEU A 305 2.03 -21.89 -11.72
C LEU A 305 1.73 -22.03 -13.23
N GLY A 306 2.07 -21.04 -14.05
CA GLY A 306 1.82 -21.04 -15.50
C GLY A 306 0.59 -20.21 -15.93
N ALA A 307 -0.03 -19.47 -15.03
CA ALA A 307 -1.07 -18.50 -15.36
C ALA A 307 -0.47 -17.22 -15.98
N LYS A 308 -1.33 -16.30 -16.38
CA LYS A 308 -0.95 -15.04 -17.04
C LYS A 308 -1.35 -13.83 -16.20
N THR A 309 -0.64 -12.73 -16.42
CA THR A 309 -0.99 -11.40 -15.88
C THR A 309 -1.20 -10.41 -17.02
N TRP A 310 -1.93 -9.33 -16.73
CA TRP A 310 -2.18 -8.25 -17.68
C TRP A 310 -2.22 -6.91 -16.95
N LYS A 311 -1.93 -5.81 -17.66
CA LYS A 311 -1.93 -4.46 -17.11
C LYS A 311 -3.34 -3.90 -17.09
N LEU A 312 -3.82 -3.47 -15.93
CA LEU A 312 -5.06 -2.72 -15.77
C LEU A 312 -4.93 -1.34 -16.40
N LYS A 313 -6.05 -0.78 -16.86
CA LYS A 313 -6.08 0.53 -17.51
C LYS A 313 -5.53 1.64 -16.60
N PHE A 314 -5.96 1.69 -15.34
CA PHE A 314 -5.50 2.67 -14.35
C PHE A 314 -5.16 2.05 -12.98
N GLY A 315 -5.31 0.73 -12.84
CA GLY A 315 -5.02 0.01 -11.60
C GLY A 315 -6.04 0.24 -10.49
N HIS A 316 -5.82 -0.46 -9.37
CA HIS A 316 -6.58 -0.25 -8.13
C HIS A 316 -5.66 0.35 -7.07
N ARG A 317 -5.99 1.57 -6.59
CA ARG A 317 -5.25 2.25 -5.52
C ARG A 317 -6.21 2.96 -4.59
N GLY A 318 -6.14 2.61 -3.31
CA GLY A 318 -7.01 3.16 -2.27
C GLY A 318 -7.29 2.17 -1.17
N ALA A 319 -7.73 2.67 -0.03
CA ALA A 319 -8.06 1.88 1.17
C ALA A 319 -9.58 1.62 1.31
N ASN A 320 -10.34 1.76 0.23
CA ASN A 320 -11.80 1.67 0.21
C ASN A 320 -12.32 0.72 -0.89
N GLN A 321 -11.53 -0.30 -1.24
CA GLN A 321 -11.83 -1.22 -2.32
C GLN A 321 -12.60 -2.44 -1.82
N PRO A 322 -13.85 -2.67 -2.28
CA PRO A 322 -14.64 -3.80 -1.82
C PRO A 322 -14.24 -5.10 -2.53
N VAL A 323 -13.98 -6.14 -1.75
CA VAL A 323 -13.63 -7.48 -2.23
C VAL A 323 -14.58 -8.50 -1.61
N ARG A 324 -15.08 -9.45 -2.41
CA ARG A 324 -15.87 -10.57 -1.92
C ARG A 324 -15.01 -11.81 -1.76
N ASN A 325 -15.01 -12.37 -0.56
CA ASN A 325 -14.51 -13.71 -0.33
C ASN A 325 -15.55 -14.72 -0.86
N MET A 326 -15.19 -15.45 -1.92
CA MET A 326 -16.08 -16.38 -2.62
C MET A 326 -16.35 -17.67 -1.84
N LEU A 327 -15.49 -17.99 -0.87
CA LEU A 327 -15.63 -19.21 -0.04
C LEU A 327 -16.54 -18.99 1.17
N THR A 328 -16.61 -17.75 1.68
CA THR A 328 -17.47 -17.40 2.85
C THR A 328 -18.65 -16.51 2.47
N GLY A 329 -18.63 -15.88 1.29
CA GLY A 329 -19.63 -14.92 0.84
C GLY A 329 -19.52 -13.54 1.47
N LYS A 330 -18.61 -13.32 2.43
CA LYS A 330 -18.41 -12.03 3.08
C LYS A 330 -17.76 -11.02 2.14
N VAL A 331 -18.09 -9.74 2.36
CA VAL A 331 -17.44 -8.60 1.70
C VAL A 331 -16.50 -7.94 2.70
N GLU A 332 -15.30 -7.64 2.24
CA GLU A 332 -14.24 -6.98 2.98
C GLU A 332 -13.91 -5.66 2.29
N ILE A 333 -13.62 -4.62 3.06
CA ILE A 333 -13.05 -3.39 2.52
C ILE A 333 -11.53 -3.50 2.62
N THR A 334 -10.86 -3.33 1.49
CA THR A 334 -9.43 -3.63 1.37
C THR A 334 -8.62 -2.42 0.94
N SER A 335 -7.34 -2.43 1.32
CA SER A 335 -6.33 -1.53 0.78
C SER A 335 -5.69 -2.16 -0.46
N GLN A 336 -5.58 -1.40 -1.55
CA GLN A 336 -5.01 -1.87 -2.81
C GLN A 336 -4.02 -0.85 -3.38
N ASN A 337 -2.98 -1.37 -4.03
CA ASN A 337 -1.99 -0.59 -4.77
C ASN A 337 -1.33 -1.47 -5.83
N HIS A 338 -2.00 -1.66 -6.97
CA HIS A 338 -1.45 -2.46 -8.07
C HIS A 338 -1.93 -1.97 -9.44
N GLY A 339 -1.08 -2.15 -10.46
CA GLY A 339 -1.37 -1.84 -11.85
C GLY A 339 -1.56 -3.07 -12.74
N PHE A 340 -1.28 -4.26 -12.23
CA PHE A 340 -1.42 -5.54 -12.94
C PHE A 340 -2.40 -6.45 -12.22
N CYS A 341 -2.98 -7.40 -12.95
CA CYS A 341 -3.94 -8.35 -12.43
C CYS A 341 -3.71 -9.74 -13.04
N VAL A 342 -4.08 -10.78 -12.31
CA VAL A 342 -4.03 -12.18 -12.78
C VAL A 342 -5.23 -12.46 -13.70
N ASP A 343 -4.97 -13.14 -14.80
CA ASP A 343 -6.00 -13.60 -15.73
C ASP A 343 -6.73 -14.84 -15.17
N ARG A 344 -8.05 -14.74 -15.04
CA ARG A 344 -8.88 -15.75 -14.40
C ARG A 344 -8.84 -17.10 -15.11
N ASP A 345 -9.03 -17.09 -16.44
CA ASP A 345 -9.17 -18.33 -17.20
C ASP A 345 -7.87 -19.12 -17.20
N SER A 346 -6.74 -18.42 -17.32
CA SER A 346 -5.42 -19.03 -17.23
C SER A 346 -5.09 -19.57 -15.83
N LEU A 347 -5.59 -18.91 -14.78
CA LEU A 347 -5.42 -19.33 -13.40
C LEU A 347 -6.19 -20.63 -13.09
N GLU A 348 -7.43 -20.73 -13.52
CA GLU A 348 -8.26 -21.92 -13.35
C GLU A 348 -7.67 -23.11 -14.11
N ALA A 349 -7.07 -22.88 -15.28
CA ALA A 349 -6.45 -23.92 -16.11
C ALA A 349 -5.21 -24.58 -15.45
N VAL A 350 -4.60 -23.93 -14.45
CA VAL A 350 -3.43 -24.48 -13.72
C VAL A 350 -3.79 -25.10 -12.36
N GLY A 351 -5.07 -25.39 -12.13
CA GLY A 351 -5.54 -26.05 -10.90
C GLY A 351 -5.70 -25.13 -9.70
N ALA A 352 -5.83 -23.83 -9.94
CA ALA A 352 -6.11 -22.86 -8.90
C ALA A 352 -7.61 -22.49 -8.86
N GLN A 353 -8.11 -22.17 -7.68
CA GLN A 353 -9.46 -21.69 -7.43
C GLN A 353 -9.44 -20.24 -7.02
N VAL A 354 -10.22 -19.40 -7.68
CA VAL A 354 -10.42 -18.00 -7.27
C VAL A 354 -11.14 -17.97 -5.92
N THR A 355 -10.54 -17.32 -4.93
CA THR A 355 -11.07 -17.17 -3.56
C THR A 355 -11.63 -15.80 -3.28
N HIS A 356 -11.13 -14.78 -3.95
CA HIS A 356 -11.55 -13.39 -3.75
C HIS A 356 -11.74 -12.69 -5.10
N LEU A 357 -12.79 -11.86 -5.19
CA LEU A 357 -13.10 -11.05 -6.35
C LEU A 357 -13.28 -9.58 -5.96
N HIS A 358 -12.72 -8.69 -6.75
CA HIS A 358 -12.97 -7.27 -6.65
C HIS A 358 -14.38 -6.94 -7.13
N LEU A 359 -15.19 -6.21 -6.33
CA LEU A 359 -16.61 -6.01 -6.64
C LEU A 359 -16.91 -4.91 -7.65
N ASN A 360 -15.93 -4.07 -8.00
CA ASN A 360 -16.14 -3.00 -8.96
C ASN A 360 -15.98 -3.45 -10.42
N ASP A 361 -15.19 -4.51 -10.68
CA ASP A 361 -14.82 -4.94 -12.03
C ASP A 361 -14.59 -6.45 -12.19
N ASP A 362 -14.92 -7.24 -11.17
CA ASP A 362 -14.81 -8.71 -11.13
C ASP A 362 -13.39 -9.26 -11.40
N THR A 363 -12.34 -8.44 -11.19
CA THR A 363 -10.96 -8.90 -11.30
C THR A 363 -10.59 -9.86 -10.17
N VAL A 364 -9.64 -10.76 -10.44
CA VAL A 364 -9.15 -11.72 -9.44
C VAL A 364 -8.43 -10.98 -8.32
N ALA A 365 -8.96 -11.09 -7.11
CA ALA A 365 -8.38 -10.48 -5.90
C ALA A 365 -7.75 -11.50 -4.95
N GLY A 366 -7.78 -12.80 -5.29
CA GLY A 366 -7.11 -13.85 -4.54
C GLY A 366 -7.42 -15.23 -5.09
N PHE A 367 -6.49 -16.15 -4.88
CA PHE A 367 -6.65 -17.56 -5.23
C PHE A 367 -6.01 -18.50 -4.21
N ARG A 368 -6.39 -19.78 -4.29
CA ARG A 368 -5.68 -20.88 -3.67
C ARG A 368 -5.43 -21.99 -4.71
N HIS A 369 -4.37 -22.75 -4.56
CA HIS A 369 -4.19 -23.98 -5.34
C HIS A 369 -4.95 -25.14 -4.69
N LEU A 370 -5.57 -26.01 -5.51
CA LEU A 370 -6.43 -27.08 -4.99
C LEU A 370 -5.65 -28.23 -4.34
N GLU A 371 -4.43 -28.50 -4.82
CA GLU A 371 -3.60 -29.63 -4.36
C GLU A 371 -2.38 -29.19 -3.55
N LYS A 372 -1.80 -28.02 -3.88
CA LYS A 372 -0.61 -27.49 -3.21
C LYS A 372 -1.00 -26.54 -2.08
N PRO A 373 -0.21 -26.43 -0.99
CA PRO A 373 -0.48 -25.50 0.11
C PRO A 373 -0.12 -24.05 -0.27
N ILE A 374 -0.74 -23.53 -1.35
CA ILE A 374 -0.51 -22.18 -1.88
C ILE A 374 -1.81 -21.40 -1.81
N PHE A 375 -1.77 -20.18 -1.27
CA PHE A 375 -2.84 -19.20 -1.41
C PHE A 375 -2.25 -17.79 -1.48
N SER A 376 -3.03 -16.84 -2.01
CA SER A 376 -2.55 -15.47 -2.18
C SER A 376 -3.68 -14.48 -2.34
N VAL A 377 -3.39 -13.20 -2.09
CA VAL A 377 -4.32 -12.09 -2.32
C VAL A 377 -3.64 -10.94 -3.05
N GLN A 378 -4.42 -10.25 -3.90
CA GLN A 378 -3.94 -9.12 -4.69
C GLN A 378 -3.88 -7.82 -3.88
N TYR A 379 -4.64 -7.72 -2.82
CA TYR A 379 -4.74 -6.57 -1.94
C TYR A 379 -3.83 -6.70 -0.71
N HIS A 380 -3.81 -5.69 0.13
CA HIS A 380 -2.92 -5.56 1.27
C HIS A 380 -3.65 -5.87 2.60
N PRO A 381 -3.60 -7.11 3.13
CA PRO A 381 -4.25 -7.48 4.38
C PRO A 381 -3.58 -6.87 5.61
N GLU A 382 -2.35 -6.39 5.47
CA GLU A 382 -1.62 -5.64 6.50
C GLU A 382 -2.14 -4.21 6.67
N ALA A 383 -2.99 -3.73 5.74
CA ALA A 383 -3.44 -2.35 5.67
C ALA A 383 -2.26 -1.35 5.55
N SER A 384 -2.17 -0.34 6.42
CA SER A 384 -1.13 0.69 6.42
C SER A 384 -0.89 1.34 5.05
N PRO A 385 -1.85 2.22 4.63
CA PRO A 385 -3.07 2.60 5.34
C PRO A 385 -4.24 1.67 5.06
N GLY A 386 -5.28 1.73 5.87
CA GLY A 386 -6.58 1.17 5.53
C GLY A 386 -7.25 0.32 6.62
N PRO A 387 -8.40 -0.28 6.29
CA PRO A 387 -9.14 -1.14 7.19
C PRO A 387 -8.43 -2.49 7.40
N HIS A 388 -8.69 -3.09 8.55
CA HIS A 388 -8.08 -4.37 8.97
C HIS A 388 -8.99 -5.57 8.75
N ASP A 389 -10.02 -5.47 7.93
CA ASP A 389 -11.00 -6.53 7.66
C ASP A 389 -10.35 -7.85 7.25
N SER A 390 -9.27 -7.78 6.49
CA SER A 390 -8.57 -8.91 5.91
C SER A 390 -7.33 -9.40 6.68
N ALA A 391 -7.01 -8.79 7.83
CA ALA A 391 -5.83 -9.19 8.61
C ALA A 391 -5.88 -10.66 9.10
N TYR A 392 -7.06 -11.30 9.09
CA TYR A 392 -7.25 -12.74 9.38
C TYR A 392 -6.48 -13.65 8.38
N LEU A 393 -6.07 -13.15 7.22
CA LEU A 393 -5.30 -13.92 6.25
C LEU A 393 -3.92 -14.31 6.78
N PHE A 394 -3.34 -13.52 7.66
CA PHE A 394 -2.12 -13.91 8.37
C PHE A 394 -2.38 -15.10 9.32
N ASP A 395 -3.52 -15.13 10.01
CA ASP A 395 -3.92 -16.30 10.84
C ASP A 395 -4.19 -17.52 9.96
N SER A 396 -4.73 -17.31 8.76
CA SER A 396 -4.92 -18.38 7.78
C SER A 396 -3.58 -18.93 7.28
N PHE A 397 -2.53 -18.11 7.20
CA PHE A 397 -1.18 -18.57 6.87
C PHE A 397 -0.58 -19.40 8.01
N ILE A 398 -0.71 -18.97 9.27
CA ILE A 398 -0.33 -19.80 10.42
C ILE A 398 -1.04 -21.15 10.34
N ARG A 399 -2.35 -21.15 10.11
CA ARG A 399 -3.13 -22.39 9.98
C ARG A 399 -2.65 -23.28 8.83
N SER A 400 -2.24 -22.68 7.72
CA SER A 400 -1.65 -23.40 6.59
C SER A 400 -0.35 -24.10 6.98
N MET A 401 0.53 -23.45 7.74
CA MET A 401 1.76 -24.06 8.26
C MET A 401 1.48 -25.20 9.25
N GLU A 402 0.47 -25.08 10.10
CA GLU A 402 0.06 -26.16 11.02
C GLU A 402 -0.52 -27.39 10.31
N THR A 403 -1.21 -27.19 9.19
CA THR A 403 -1.99 -28.26 8.53
C THR A 403 -1.36 -28.81 7.26
N GLY A 404 -0.34 -28.13 6.71
CA GLY A 404 0.30 -28.50 5.45
C GLY A 404 -0.60 -28.36 4.22
N ARG A 405 -1.71 -27.61 4.30
CA ARG A 405 -2.65 -27.39 3.18
C ARG A 405 -3.04 -25.92 3.00
N SER A 406 -3.52 -25.58 1.81
CA SER A 406 -4.09 -24.24 1.58
C SER A 406 -5.39 -24.06 2.39
N PRO A 407 -5.71 -22.82 2.85
CA PRO A 407 -6.93 -22.54 3.59
C PRO A 407 -8.20 -22.86 2.77
N VAL A 408 -9.25 -23.30 3.45
CA VAL A 408 -10.59 -23.54 2.88
C VAL A 408 -11.61 -22.58 3.52
N GLY A 409 -12.87 -22.63 3.05
CA GLY A 409 -13.92 -21.73 3.51
C GLY A 409 -14.13 -21.73 5.03
N GLU A 410 -14.02 -22.88 5.67
CA GLU A 410 -14.14 -23.02 7.14
C GLU A 410 -12.99 -22.33 7.89
N ASP A 411 -11.76 -22.39 7.35
CA ASP A 411 -10.62 -21.71 7.96
C ASP A 411 -10.81 -20.19 7.90
N PHE A 412 -11.21 -19.67 6.74
CA PHE A 412 -11.50 -18.24 6.60
C PHE A 412 -12.67 -17.79 7.47
N ALA A 413 -13.79 -18.53 7.47
CA ALA A 413 -14.96 -18.20 8.28
C ALA A 413 -14.63 -18.11 9.77
N LYS A 414 -13.88 -19.09 10.29
CA LYS A 414 -13.45 -19.13 11.69
C LYS A 414 -12.69 -17.86 12.10
N PHE A 415 -11.72 -17.43 11.30
CA PHE A 415 -10.90 -16.27 11.64
C PHE A 415 -11.62 -14.93 11.37
N GLN A 416 -12.53 -14.87 10.40
CA GLN A 416 -13.40 -13.73 10.18
C GLN A 416 -14.41 -13.51 11.32
N GLU A 417 -14.90 -14.58 11.98
CA GLU A 417 -15.83 -14.48 13.11
C GLU A 417 -15.17 -13.96 14.39
N VAL A 418 -13.96 -14.44 14.69
CA VAL A 418 -13.20 -14.00 15.87
C VAL A 418 -12.97 -12.49 15.86
N ARG A 419 -12.90 -11.87 14.67
CA ARG A 419 -12.64 -10.44 14.50
C ARG A 419 -13.90 -9.58 14.40
N SER A 420 -15.07 -10.18 14.15
CA SER A 420 -16.38 -9.49 14.15
C SER A 420 -16.92 -9.30 15.58
N GLY A 421 -16.20 -9.74 16.61
CA GLY A 421 -16.53 -9.44 18.01
C GLY A 421 -16.55 -7.94 18.26
N PRO A 422 -17.29 -7.45 19.30
CA PRO A 422 -17.45 -6.03 19.52
C PRO A 422 -16.08 -5.34 19.59
N ALA A 423 -15.88 -4.36 18.72
CA ALA A 423 -14.71 -3.50 18.73
C ALA A 423 -14.62 -2.89 20.13
N ILE A 424 -13.71 -3.38 20.93
CA ILE A 424 -13.41 -2.77 22.22
C ILE A 424 -12.60 -1.53 21.92
N PHE A 425 -13.29 -0.45 21.60
CA PHE A 425 -12.77 0.88 21.90
C PHE A 425 -12.74 1.00 23.42
N ARG A 426 -11.63 0.76 24.01
CA ARG A 426 -11.34 1.13 25.39
C ARG A 426 -10.13 2.03 25.44
#